data_7bab9294b44c1cfa024b26622d209ec3
#
_entry.id   7bab9294b44c1cfa024b26622d209ec3
#
_cell.length_a   1.000
_cell.length_b   1.000
_cell.length_c   1.000
_cell.angle_alpha   90.00
_cell.angle_beta   90.00
_cell.angle_gamma   90.00
#
_symmetry.space_group_name_H-M   'P 1'
#
loop_
_entity.id
_entity.type
_entity.pdbx_description
1 polymer ?
#
loop_
_entity_poly.entity_id
_entity_poly.type
_entity_poly.pdbx_seq_one_letter_code
_entity_poly.pdbx_strand_id
1 'polypeptide(L)'
;DILCVHRHCNNKMFGGVQVVMFGDLYQLSPIINKEEEEILKDLYQSYYFFDSWALKLSGFKMIELDKIYRQKDPVFINILNEVRSGVISKDNYDILKKKCQPRFKSEENMITVCSHNSKADKINSKELEKLKTKEYVFNCNVEGEFGKNSIPCDMILRLKEGAQVMFLVNDPEGRYCNGTIGTIEYLKPNPDTKEFDIVVKLEDGHSIEVKPHTWDNNKFTHDADSGKIKRESIGKCTQIPLRLAW
;
A
#
# COMPACT_ATOMS: atom_id res chain seq x y z
N ASP A 1 -15.11 -13.56 20.48
CA ASP A 1 -15.59 -12.41 19.76
C ASP A 1 -15.52 -11.15 20.63
N ILE A 2 -14.53 -10.28 20.37
CA ILE A 2 -14.23 -9.08 21.16
C ILE A 2 -15.45 -8.13 21.24
N LEU A 3 -16.20 -8.00 20.14
CA LEU A 3 -17.39 -7.14 20.10
C LEU A 3 -18.50 -7.67 21.02
N CYS A 4 -18.68 -8.98 21.12
CA CYS A 4 -19.64 -9.58 22.05
C CYS A 4 -19.28 -9.27 23.50
N VAL A 5 -17.99 -9.37 23.85
CA VAL A 5 -17.50 -9.06 25.20
C VAL A 5 -17.69 -7.59 25.54
N HIS A 6 -17.25 -6.68 24.64
CA HIS A 6 -17.36 -5.23 24.88
C HIS A 6 -18.79 -4.71 24.98
N ARG A 7 -19.71 -5.33 24.25
CA ARG A 7 -21.12 -4.91 24.28
C ARG A 7 -21.95 -5.70 25.29
N HIS A 8 -21.34 -6.60 26.04
CA HIS A 8 -22.04 -7.50 26.97
C HIS A 8 -23.24 -8.21 26.31
N CYS A 9 -23.09 -8.58 25.04
CA CYS A 9 -24.15 -9.14 24.21
C CYS A 9 -23.66 -10.42 23.52
N ASN A 10 -23.62 -11.53 24.28
CA ASN A 10 -23.09 -12.80 23.81
C ASN A 10 -24.09 -13.62 22.97
N ASN A 11 -25.35 -13.19 22.90
CA ASN A 11 -26.41 -13.88 22.16
C ASN A 11 -26.57 -13.39 20.71
N LYS A 12 -25.80 -12.43 20.29
CA LYS A 12 -25.79 -11.91 18.89
C LYS A 12 -24.38 -11.86 18.35
N MET A 13 -24.20 -12.32 17.11
CA MET A 13 -22.91 -12.20 16.42
C MET A 13 -22.47 -10.75 16.37
N PHE A 14 -21.16 -10.53 16.51
CA PHE A 14 -20.55 -9.19 16.58
C PHE A 14 -21.14 -8.30 17.70
N GLY A 15 -21.70 -8.90 18.77
CA GLY A 15 -22.35 -8.14 19.84
C GLY A 15 -23.56 -7.32 19.37
N GLY A 16 -24.20 -7.69 18.26
CA GLY A 16 -25.31 -6.96 17.64
C GLY A 16 -24.90 -5.70 16.89
N VAL A 17 -23.60 -5.50 16.62
CA VAL A 17 -23.09 -4.39 15.80
C VAL A 17 -23.29 -4.74 14.32
N GLN A 18 -23.72 -3.76 13.52
CA GLN A 18 -23.71 -3.90 12.07
C GLN A 18 -22.26 -3.92 11.56
N VAL A 19 -21.89 -4.96 10.84
CA VAL A 19 -20.55 -5.12 10.24
C VAL A 19 -20.69 -5.08 8.73
N VAL A 20 -19.92 -4.23 8.08
CA VAL A 20 -19.79 -4.15 6.62
C VAL A 20 -18.34 -4.41 6.27
N MET A 21 -18.10 -5.42 5.43
CA MET A 21 -16.77 -5.82 4.98
C MET A 21 -16.61 -5.49 3.50
N PHE A 22 -15.46 -4.91 3.15
CA PHE A 22 -15.05 -4.65 1.78
C PHE A 22 -13.78 -5.45 1.49
N GLY A 23 -13.73 -6.10 0.35
CA GLY A 23 -12.56 -6.87 -0.03
C GLY A 23 -12.62 -7.38 -1.46
N ASP A 24 -11.53 -7.98 -1.91
CA ASP A 24 -11.42 -8.63 -3.21
C ASP A 24 -10.67 -9.96 -3.04
N LEU A 25 -11.37 -11.06 -3.23
CA LEU A 25 -10.83 -12.42 -3.09
C LEU A 25 -9.86 -12.81 -4.21
N TYR A 26 -9.78 -12.03 -5.28
CA TYR A 26 -8.84 -12.23 -6.38
C TYR A 26 -7.54 -11.43 -6.22
N GLN A 27 -7.44 -10.61 -5.16
CA GLN A 27 -6.21 -9.93 -4.78
C GLN A 27 -5.34 -10.85 -3.90
N LEU A 28 -4.19 -10.33 -3.45
CA LEU A 28 -3.27 -11.08 -2.60
C LEU A 28 -3.98 -11.65 -1.37
N SER A 29 -3.72 -12.91 -1.09
CA SER A 29 -4.23 -13.58 0.11
C SER A 29 -3.71 -12.91 1.40
N PRO A 30 -4.41 -13.08 2.54
CA PRO A 30 -3.90 -12.64 3.83
C PRO A 30 -2.51 -13.19 4.10
N ILE A 31 -1.62 -12.34 4.62
CA ILE A 31 -0.27 -12.73 5.02
C ILE A 31 -0.35 -13.20 6.47
N ILE A 32 -0.03 -14.45 6.70
CA ILE A 32 0.07 -15.05 8.04
C ILE A 32 1.48 -15.57 8.26
N ASN A 33 1.97 -15.49 9.48
CA ASN A 33 3.23 -16.13 9.84
C ASN A 33 3.02 -17.62 10.18
N LYS A 34 4.10 -18.39 10.26
CA LYS A 34 4.01 -19.84 10.50
C LYS A 34 3.37 -20.22 11.83
N GLU A 35 3.59 -19.43 12.88
CA GLU A 35 3.03 -19.66 14.21
C GLU A 35 1.51 -19.42 14.21
N GLU A 36 1.06 -18.34 13.54
CA GLU A 36 -0.36 -18.05 13.34
C GLU A 36 -1.03 -19.13 12.49
N GLU A 37 -0.36 -19.61 11.45
CA GLU A 37 -0.86 -20.66 10.56
C GLU A 37 -1.13 -21.96 11.33
N GLU A 38 -0.22 -22.36 12.24
CA GLU A 38 -0.38 -23.55 13.07
C GLU A 38 -1.62 -23.43 13.98
N ILE A 39 -1.79 -22.28 14.64
CA ILE A 39 -2.95 -22.01 15.49
C ILE A 39 -4.26 -22.01 14.68
N LEU A 40 -4.26 -21.37 13.52
CA LEU A 40 -5.46 -21.25 12.70
C LEU A 40 -5.90 -22.57 12.09
N LYS A 41 -4.98 -23.46 11.72
CA LYS A 41 -5.27 -24.80 11.20
C LYS A 41 -6.06 -25.68 12.17
N ASP A 42 -5.80 -25.53 13.47
CA ASP A 42 -6.50 -26.28 14.52
C ASP A 42 -7.92 -25.75 14.76
N LEU A 43 -8.18 -24.49 14.45
CA LEU A 43 -9.44 -23.81 14.75
C LEU A 43 -10.36 -23.66 13.54
N TYR A 44 -9.81 -23.52 12.33
CA TYR A 44 -10.53 -23.18 11.10
C TYR A 44 -10.06 -24.02 9.91
N GLN A 45 -10.94 -24.19 8.92
CA GLN A 45 -10.61 -24.90 7.67
C GLN A 45 -9.57 -24.15 6.84
N SER A 46 -9.58 -22.82 6.91
CA SER A 46 -8.60 -21.95 6.27
C SER A 46 -8.42 -20.66 7.07
N TYR A 47 -7.42 -19.88 6.68
CA TYR A 47 -7.15 -18.56 7.26
C TYR A 47 -7.96 -17.43 6.61
N TYR A 48 -8.84 -17.77 5.69
CA TYR A 48 -9.71 -16.77 5.08
C TYR A 48 -10.88 -16.40 6.01
N PHE A 49 -11.27 -15.12 5.98
CA PHE A 49 -12.32 -14.58 6.84
C PHE A 49 -13.65 -15.33 6.73
N PHE A 50 -13.99 -15.85 5.55
CA PHE A 50 -15.25 -16.56 5.30
C PHE A 50 -15.31 -17.94 5.99
N ASP A 51 -14.19 -18.47 6.46
CA ASP A 51 -14.15 -19.69 7.26
C ASP A 51 -14.32 -19.44 8.76
N SER A 52 -14.40 -18.17 9.19
CA SER A 52 -14.64 -17.84 10.58
C SER A 52 -16.04 -18.29 11.06
N TRP A 53 -16.10 -18.81 12.26
CA TRP A 53 -17.38 -19.22 12.90
C TRP A 53 -18.38 -18.07 12.97
N ALA A 54 -17.91 -16.87 13.29
CA ALA A 54 -18.77 -15.69 13.39
C ALA A 54 -19.49 -15.37 12.09
N LEU A 55 -18.82 -15.51 10.94
CA LEU A 55 -19.43 -15.28 9.64
C LEU A 55 -20.34 -16.41 9.19
N LYS A 56 -19.92 -17.66 9.39
CA LYS A 56 -20.76 -18.82 9.07
C LYS A 56 -22.10 -18.81 9.82
N LEU A 57 -22.11 -18.29 11.04
CA LEU A 57 -23.31 -18.21 11.88
C LEU A 57 -24.10 -16.90 11.70
N SER A 58 -23.49 -15.83 11.20
CA SER A 58 -24.14 -14.52 11.10
C SER A 58 -25.11 -14.38 9.93
N GLY A 59 -25.00 -15.23 8.90
CA GLY A 59 -25.85 -15.15 7.72
C GLY A 59 -25.67 -13.84 6.95
N PHE A 60 -24.44 -13.41 6.71
CA PHE A 60 -24.14 -12.14 6.02
C PHE A 60 -24.64 -12.14 4.57
N LYS A 61 -25.05 -10.96 4.09
CA LYS A 61 -25.43 -10.73 2.70
C LYS A 61 -24.21 -10.31 1.88
N MET A 62 -23.91 -11.06 0.84
CA MET A 62 -22.86 -10.72 -0.11
C MET A 62 -23.42 -9.84 -1.23
N ILE A 63 -22.70 -8.78 -1.57
CA ILE A 63 -22.98 -7.88 -2.70
C ILE A 63 -21.70 -7.83 -3.53
N GLU A 64 -21.80 -8.27 -4.79
CA GLU A 64 -20.71 -8.15 -5.74
C GLU A 64 -20.81 -6.83 -6.48
N LEU A 65 -19.67 -6.10 -6.57
CA LEU A 65 -19.56 -4.86 -7.34
C LEU A 65 -19.04 -5.21 -8.74
N ASP A 66 -19.84 -4.96 -9.77
CA ASP A 66 -19.57 -5.34 -11.16
C ASP A 66 -19.05 -4.18 -12.02
N LYS A 67 -19.29 -2.93 -11.60
CA LYS A 67 -18.90 -1.75 -12.37
C LYS A 67 -17.45 -1.36 -12.17
N ILE A 68 -16.69 -1.32 -13.26
CA ILE A 68 -15.28 -0.93 -13.28
C ILE A 68 -15.15 0.55 -13.63
N TYR A 69 -14.55 1.34 -12.74
CA TYR A 69 -14.32 2.78 -12.93
C TYR A 69 -12.87 3.12 -13.31
N ARG A 70 -11.92 2.26 -12.94
CA ARG A 70 -10.47 2.51 -13.11
C ARG A 70 -10.03 2.44 -14.56
N GLN A 71 -10.57 1.50 -15.33
CA GLN A 71 -10.21 1.25 -16.73
C GLN A 71 -11.35 1.63 -17.65
N LYS A 72 -11.01 2.17 -18.83
CA LYS A 72 -12.00 2.59 -19.85
C LYS A 72 -11.90 1.77 -21.14
N ASP A 73 -10.77 1.09 -21.40
CA ASP A 73 -10.59 0.23 -22.58
C ASP A 73 -11.34 -1.09 -22.38
N PRO A 74 -12.40 -1.36 -23.18
CA PRO A 74 -13.20 -2.56 -23.03
C PRO A 74 -12.44 -3.85 -23.34
N VAL A 75 -11.45 -3.81 -24.23
CA VAL A 75 -10.62 -4.98 -24.56
C VAL A 75 -9.75 -5.33 -23.36
N PHE A 76 -9.11 -4.33 -22.77
CA PHE A 76 -8.27 -4.52 -21.59
C PHE A 76 -9.10 -4.98 -20.38
N ILE A 77 -10.29 -4.40 -20.17
CA ILE A 77 -11.22 -4.84 -19.11
C ILE A 77 -11.58 -6.31 -19.28
N ASN A 78 -11.90 -6.74 -20.51
CA ASN A 78 -12.23 -8.14 -20.79
C ASN A 78 -11.06 -9.07 -20.49
N ILE A 79 -9.85 -8.71 -20.90
CA ILE A 79 -8.63 -9.48 -20.60
C ILE A 79 -8.44 -9.61 -19.08
N LEU A 80 -8.58 -8.52 -18.32
CA LEU A 80 -8.43 -8.54 -16.87
C LEU A 80 -9.49 -9.43 -16.19
N ASN A 81 -10.73 -9.41 -16.65
CA ASN A 81 -11.79 -10.26 -16.12
C ASN A 81 -11.53 -11.75 -16.42
N GLU A 82 -11.06 -12.09 -17.61
CA GLU A 82 -10.68 -13.45 -17.96
C GLU A 82 -9.49 -13.94 -17.11
N VAL A 83 -8.46 -13.10 -16.92
CA VAL A 83 -7.32 -13.42 -16.04
C VAL A 83 -7.82 -13.62 -14.60
N ARG A 84 -8.71 -12.75 -14.12
CA ARG A 84 -9.30 -12.83 -12.78
C ARG A 84 -10.08 -14.13 -12.56
N SER A 85 -10.82 -14.59 -13.55
CA SER A 85 -11.59 -15.86 -13.48
C SER A 85 -10.72 -17.11 -13.70
N GLY A 86 -9.45 -16.95 -14.08
CA GLY A 86 -8.54 -18.05 -14.38
C GLY A 86 -8.80 -18.76 -15.72
N VAL A 87 -9.68 -18.21 -16.54
CA VAL A 87 -10.02 -18.77 -17.87
C VAL A 87 -9.76 -17.69 -18.92
N ILE A 88 -8.74 -17.91 -19.74
CA ILE A 88 -8.35 -16.95 -20.78
C ILE A 88 -8.72 -17.51 -22.16
N SER A 89 -9.39 -16.72 -22.97
CA SER A 89 -9.69 -17.02 -24.37
C SER A 89 -8.41 -16.99 -25.22
N LYS A 90 -8.40 -17.73 -26.32
CA LYS A 90 -7.26 -17.76 -27.23
C LYS A 90 -6.92 -16.37 -27.78
N ASP A 91 -7.94 -15.59 -28.13
CA ASP A 91 -7.75 -14.24 -28.70
C ASP A 91 -7.11 -13.29 -27.67
N ASN A 92 -7.60 -13.29 -26.44
CA ASN A 92 -7.03 -12.50 -25.35
C ASN A 92 -5.63 -12.97 -24.95
N TYR A 93 -5.39 -14.27 -24.96
CA TYR A 93 -4.04 -14.81 -24.75
C TYR A 93 -3.06 -14.34 -25.82
N ASP A 94 -3.46 -14.35 -27.10
CA ASP A 94 -2.63 -13.89 -28.21
C ASP A 94 -2.35 -12.38 -28.12
N ILE A 95 -3.32 -11.57 -27.65
CA ILE A 95 -3.10 -10.15 -27.37
C ILE A 95 -2.04 -9.97 -26.27
N LEU A 96 -2.17 -10.67 -25.14
CA LEU A 96 -1.19 -10.61 -24.04
C LEU A 96 0.20 -11.07 -24.50
N LYS A 97 0.27 -12.16 -25.29
CA LYS A 97 1.53 -12.68 -25.82
C LYS A 97 2.25 -11.67 -26.71
N LYS A 98 1.51 -10.91 -27.53
CA LYS A 98 2.08 -9.81 -28.35
C LYS A 98 2.64 -8.68 -27.51
N LYS A 99 2.08 -8.43 -26.31
CA LYS A 99 2.58 -7.43 -25.36
C LYS A 99 3.78 -7.92 -24.54
N CYS A 100 4.03 -9.23 -24.52
CA CYS A 100 5.21 -9.80 -23.87
C CYS A 100 6.47 -9.54 -24.71
N GLN A 101 7.24 -8.54 -24.30
CA GLN A 101 8.46 -8.11 -25.00
C GLN A 101 9.66 -8.26 -24.05
N PRO A 102 10.43 -9.37 -24.12
CA PRO A 102 11.57 -9.65 -23.20
C PRO A 102 12.67 -8.59 -23.21
N ARG A 103 12.76 -7.80 -24.28
CA ARG A 103 13.75 -6.71 -24.46
C ARG A 103 13.11 -5.33 -24.43
N PHE A 104 11.93 -5.21 -23.82
CA PHE A 104 11.26 -3.92 -23.67
C PHE A 104 12.17 -2.96 -22.90
N LYS A 105 12.33 -1.76 -23.43
CA LYS A 105 12.97 -0.65 -22.72
C LYS A 105 11.87 0.22 -22.16
N SER A 106 11.91 0.45 -20.86
CA SER A 106 10.99 1.36 -20.20
C SER A 106 11.11 2.76 -20.83
N GLU A 107 9.97 3.37 -21.12
CA GLU A 107 9.85 4.77 -21.52
C GLU A 107 9.72 5.65 -20.27
N GLU A 108 9.84 6.97 -20.43
CA GLU A 108 9.60 7.92 -19.34
C GLU A 108 8.18 7.76 -18.79
N ASN A 109 8.03 7.91 -17.48
CA ASN A 109 6.78 7.77 -16.73
C ASN A 109 6.16 6.35 -16.70
N MET A 110 6.91 5.32 -17.11
CA MET A 110 6.51 3.94 -16.90
C MET A 110 7.05 3.40 -15.58
N ILE A 111 6.24 2.58 -14.91
CA ILE A 111 6.64 1.85 -13.70
C ILE A 111 6.73 0.37 -13.97
N THR A 112 7.71 -0.29 -13.33
CA THR A 112 7.86 -1.74 -13.39
C THR A 112 7.29 -2.38 -12.14
N VAL A 113 6.20 -3.15 -12.30
CA VAL A 113 5.63 -3.92 -11.20
C VAL A 113 6.37 -5.24 -11.03
N CYS A 114 6.89 -5.49 -9.85
CA CYS A 114 7.67 -6.67 -9.51
C CYS A 114 7.00 -7.51 -8.43
N SER A 115 7.24 -8.82 -8.45
CA SER A 115 6.76 -9.75 -7.41
C SER A 115 7.53 -9.65 -6.09
N HIS A 116 8.73 -9.05 -6.09
CA HIS A 116 9.61 -8.95 -4.92
C HIS A 116 10.25 -7.56 -4.84
N ASN A 117 10.28 -6.98 -3.63
CA ASN A 117 10.90 -5.69 -3.38
C ASN A 117 12.37 -5.63 -3.84
N SER A 118 13.14 -6.68 -3.58
CA SER A 118 14.56 -6.73 -3.98
C SER A 118 14.80 -6.58 -5.48
N LYS A 119 13.82 -6.95 -6.33
CA LYS A 119 13.90 -6.74 -7.77
C LYS A 119 13.56 -5.28 -8.13
N ALA A 120 12.56 -4.73 -7.50
CA ALA A 120 12.21 -3.31 -7.65
C ALA A 120 13.37 -2.40 -7.20
N ASP A 121 13.98 -2.70 -6.05
CA ASP A 121 15.13 -1.95 -5.51
C ASP A 121 16.32 -1.95 -6.47
N LYS A 122 16.61 -3.11 -7.11
CA LYS A 122 17.68 -3.21 -8.12
C LYS A 122 17.40 -2.38 -9.36
N ILE A 123 16.14 -2.34 -9.82
CA ILE A 123 15.73 -1.51 -10.97
C ILE A 123 15.89 -0.05 -10.58
N ASN A 124 15.30 0.36 -9.46
CA ASN A 124 15.32 1.73 -8.97
C ASN A 124 16.74 2.25 -8.76
N SER A 125 17.62 1.46 -8.14
CA SER A 125 19.04 1.83 -7.95
C SER A 125 19.75 2.03 -9.28
N LYS A 126 19.53 1.13 -10.24
CA LYS A 126 20.16 1.20 -11.57
C LYS A 126 19.68 2.44 -12.36
N GLU A 127 18.41 2.77 -12.30
CA GLU A 127 17.87 3.96 -12.96
C GLU A 127 18.37 5.25 -12.28
N LEU A 128 18.39 5.27 -10.93
CA LEU A 128 18.95 6.39 -10.17
C LEU A 128 20.43 6.65 -10.50
N GLU A 129 21.24 5.61 -10.70
CA GLU A 129 22.65 5.71 -11.07
C GLU A 129 22.87 6.37 -12.44
N LYS A 130 21.93 6.22 -13.37
CA LYS A 130 22.02 6.86 -14.70
C LYS A 130 21.88 8.38 -14.64
N LEU A 131 21.21 8.91 -13.62
CA LEU A 131 21.05 10.34 -13.42
C LEU A 131 22.39 10.96 -12.98
N LYS A 132 22.82 12.00 -13.70
CA LYS A 132 24.10 12.71 -13.45
C LYS A 132 23.99 13.81 -12.39
N THR A 133 22.78 14.09 -11.91
CA THR A 133 22.51 15.10 -10.90
C THR A 133 23.01 14.66 -9.53
N LYS A 134 23.20 15.60 -8.62
CA LYS A 134 23.70 15.33 -7.27
C LYS A 134 22.74 14.45 -6.49
N GLU A 135 23.28 13.41 -5.84
CA GLU A 135 22.54 12.53 -4.95
C GLU A 135 22.46 13.12 -3.54
N TYR A 136 21.27 13.04 -2.97
CA TYR A 136 21.02 13.37 -1.57
C TYR A 136 20.44 12.15 -0.86
N VAL A 137 20.84 11.97 0.40
CA VAL A 137 20.46 10.82 1.22
C VAL A 137 19.65 11.33 2.41
N PHE A 138 18.48 10.76 2.59
CA PHE A 138 17.57 11.06 3.70
C PHE A 138 17.44 9.82 4.58
N ASN A 139 17.79 9.98 5.86
CA ASN A 139 17.65 8.91 6.85
C ASN A 139 16.31 9.07 7.57
N CYS A 140 15.58 7.97 7.73
CA CYS A 140 14.38 7.95 8.55
C CYS A 140 14.74 8.18 10.01
N ASN A 141 14.07 9.15 10.64
CA ASN A 141 14.18 9.33 12.09
C ASN A 141 13.12 8.45 12.77
N VAL A 142 13.55 7.49 13.58
CA VAL A 142 12.66 6.58 14.31
C VAL A 142 12.82 6.84 15.81
N GLU A 143 11.70 7.13 16.47
CA GLU A 143 11.61 7.37 17.90
C GLU A 143 10.66 6.34 18.52
N GLY A 144 11.02 5.80 19.69
CA GLY A 144 10.21 4.81 20.39
C GLY A 144 10.19 3.44 19.71
N GLU A 145 9.08 2.73 19.84
CA GLU A 145 8.90 1.38 19.33
C GLU A 145 8.33 1.39 17.91
N PHE A 146 9.13 0.94 16.94
CA PHE A 146 8.67 0.71 15.58
C PHE A 146 9.24 -0.63 15.09
N GLY A 147 8.40 -1.59 14.82
CA GLY A 147 8.83 -2.90 14.30
C GLY A 147 9.55 -2.74 12.96
N LYS A 148 10.68 -3.43 12.77
CA LYS A 148 11.48 -3.34 11.54
C LYS A 148 10.67 -3.57 10.25
N ASN A 149 9.68 -4.46 10.31
CA ASN A 149 8.81 -4.79 9.18
C ASN A 149 7.55 -3.90 9.08
N SER A 150 7.35 -2.98 10.03
CA SER A 150 6.17 -2.10 10.10
C SER A 150 6.49 -0.67 9.67
N ILE A 151 7.74 -0.37 9.31
CA ILE A 151 8.15 0.96 8.85
C ILE A 151 7.57 1.19 7.46
N PRO A 152 6.74 2.24 7.28
CA PRO A 152 5.99 2.48 6.03
C PRO A 152 6.80 3.16 4.92
N CYS A 153 8.07 3.46 5.17
CA CYS A 153 8.96 4.18 4.26
C CYS A 153 10.35 3.52 4.18
N ASP A 154 11.18 4.00 3.29
CA ASP A 154 12.57 3.55 3.20
C ASP A 154 13.40 4.15 4.35
N MET A 155 14.13 3.30 5.08
CA MET A 155 15.02 3.76 6.17
C MET A 155 16.13 4.69 5.65
N ILE A 156 16.59 4.43 4.45
CA ILE A 156 17.58 5.24 3.74
C ILE A 156 17.02 5.53 2.36
N LEU A 157 16.53 6.74 2.16
CA LEU A 157 15.98 7.20 0.90
C LEU A 157 17.05 8.00 0.15
N ARG A 158 17.37 7.57 -1.08
CA ARG A 158 18.30 8.26 -1.98
C ARG A 158 17.53 8.91 -3.10
N LEU A 159 17.72 10.20 -3.30
CA LEU A 159 17.01 10.97 -4.30
C LEU A 159 17.98 11.81 -5.13
N LYS A 160 17.60 12.05 -6.38
CA LYS A 160 18.26 12.96 -7.32
C LYS A 160 17.20 13.78 -8.07
N GLU A 161 17.54 14.98 -8.51
CA GLU A 161 16.71 15.68 -9.50
C GLU A 161 16.58 14.83 -10.77
N GLY A 162 15.36 14.71 -11.30
CA GLY A 162 15.01 13.82 -12.40
C GLY A 162 14.63 12.40 -11.98
N ALA A 163 14.68 12.07 -10.69
CA ALA A 163 14.25 10.73 -10.22
C ALA A 163 12.74 10.58 -10.27
N GLN A 164 12.29 9.44 -10.80
CA GLN A 164 10.88 9.06 -10.77
C GLN A 164 10.55 8.49 -9.38
N VAL A 165 9.49 9.01 -8.78
CA VAL A 165 9.08 8.71 -7.42
C VAL A 165 7.59 8.44 -7.31
N MET A 166 7.22 7.74 -6.26
CA MET A 166 5.84 7.47 -5.86
C MET A 166 5.59 8.06 -4.47
N PHE A 167 4.45 8.71 -4.29
CA PHE A 167 4.00 9.18 -2.98
C PHE A 167 3.53 8.03 -2.11
N LEU A 168 3.90 8.05 -0.83
CA LEU A 168 3.55 7.02 0.16
C LEU A 168 2.38 7.40 1.06
N VAL A 169 1.83 8.60 0.91
CA VAL A 169 0.73 9.13 1.72
C VAL A 169 -0.29 9.82 0.83
N ASN A 170 -1.49 10.01 1.38
CA ASN A 170 -2.50 10.87 0.74
C ASN A 170 -2.26 12.32 1.16
N ASP A 171 -2.41 13.24 0.23
CA ASP A 171 -2.39 14.66 0.52
C ASP A 171 -3.68 15.10 1.24
N PRO A 172 -3.60 15.85 2.35
CA PRO A 172 -4.78 16.38 3.03
C PRO A 172 -5.66 17.27 2.16
N GLU A 173 -5.05 17.97 1.18
CA GLU A 173 -5.75 18.85 0.24
C GLU A 173 -6.25 18.11 -1.01
N GLY A 174 -5.97 16.82 -1.13
CA GLY A 174 -6.44 15.99 -2.23
C GLY A 174 -5.74 16.19 -3.58
N ARG A 175 -4.56 16.83 -3.60
CA ARG A 175 -3.78 17.08 -4.82
C ARG A 175 -3.13 15.79 -5.36
N TYR A 176 -2.81 14.85 -4.48
CA TYR A 176 -2.29 13.52 -4.81
C TYR A 176 -2.75 12.48 -3.79
N CYS A 177 -2.61 11.22 -4.13
CA CYS A 177 -2.88 10.11 -3.21
C CYS A 177 -1.67 9.17 -3.13
N ASN A 178 -1.70 8.28 -2.17
CA ASN A 178 -0.72 7.19 -2.06
C ASN A 178 -0.70 6.39 -3.37
N GLY A 179 0.49 6.19 -3.94
CA GLY A 179 0.67 5.56 -5.24
C GLY A 179 0.73 6.52 -6.43
N THR A 180 0.48 7.82 -6.24
CA THR A 180 0.66 8.83 -7.32
C THR A 180 2.13 8.89 -7.70
N ILE A 181 2.41 8.89 -9.01
CA ILE A 181 3.75 8.95 -9.59
C ILE A 181 4.08 10.39 -9.98
N GLY A 182 5.33 10.75 -9.84
CA GLY A 182 5.87 12.02 -10.32
C GLY A 182 7.38 11.97 -10.50
N THR A 183 7.95 13.06 -10.99
CA THR A 183 9.39 13.21 -11.20
C THR A 183 9.91 14.36 -10.34
N ILE A 184 11.03 14.16 -9.65
CA ILE A 184 11.66 15.22 -8.86
C ILE A 184 12.15 16.32 -9.80
N GLU A 185 11.50 17.48 -9.76
CA GLU A 185 11.82 18.64 -10.55
C GLU A 185 12.92 19.49 -9.89
N TYR A 186 12.88 19.57 -8.56
CA TYR A 186 13.81 20.38 -7.77
C TYR A 186 14.15 19.69 -6.45
N LEU A 187 15.44 19.71 -6.08
CA LEU A 187 15.94 19.09 -4.87
C LEU A 187 17.21 19.81 -4.40
N LYS A 188 17.07 20.74 -3.45
CA LYS A 188 18.21 21.47 -2.88
C LYS A 188 18.06 21.72 -1.39
N PRO A 189 19.18 21.80 -0.67
CA PRO A 189 19.15 22.25 0.72
C PRO A 189 18.71 23.72 0.77
N ASN A 190 17.78 24.02 1.66
CA ASN A 190 17.33 25.37 1.95
C ASN A 190 18.29 25.99 2.99
N PRO A 191 18.98 27.10 2.65
CA PRO A 191 19.96 27.69 3.57
C PRO A 191 19.31 28.31 4.81
N ASP A 192 18.06 28.72 4.72
CA ASP A 192 17.36 29.43 5.79
C ASP A 192 16.77 28.47 6.83
N THR A 193 16.22 27.33 6.38
CA THR A 193 15.53 26.35 7.26
C THR A 193 16.40 25.18 7.65
N LYS A 194 17.54 24.96 6.99
CA LYS A 194 18.38 23.73 7.09
C LYS A 194 17.67 22.46 6.63
N GLU A 195 16.49 22.57 6.06
CA GLU A 195 15.72 21.50 5.45
C GLU A 195 16.01 21.41 3.95
N PHE A 196 15.33 20.53 3.26
CA PHE A 196 15.40 20.43 1.80
C PHE A 196 14.10 20.93 1.17
N ASP A 197 14.23 21.74 0.15
CA ASP A 197 13.16 22.07 -0.76
C ASP A 197 13.07 20.95 -1.81
N ILE A 198 11.99 20.21 -1.78
CA ILE A 198 11.73 19.08 -2.67
C ILE A 198 10.45 19.38 -3.44
N VAL A 199 10.53 19.44 -4.76
CA VAL A 199 9.38 19.65 -5.63
C VAL A 199 9.26 18.47 -6.59
N VAL A 200 8.09 17.88 -6.63
CA VAL A 200 7.74 16.75 -7.50
C VAL A 200 6.71 17.22 -8.53
N LYS A 201 7.03 17.05 -9.79
CA LYS A 201 6.12 17.29 -10.91
C LYS A 201 5.30 16.04 -11.17
N LEU A 202 3.99 16.17 -11.16
CA LEU A 202 3.04 15.11 -11.46
C LEU A 202 2.81 14.96 -12.97
N GLU A 203 2.20 13.86 -13.40
CA GLU A 203 1.87 13.60 -14.81
C GLU A 203 0.91 14.63 -15.43
N ASP A 204 0.03 15.21 -14.61
CA ASP A 204 -0.90 16.27 -15.03
C ASP A 204 -0.23 17.65 -15.18
N GLY A 205 1.08 17.74 -14.90
CA GLY A 205 1.90 18.95 -15.02
C GLY A 205 1.94 19.82 -13.77
N HIS A 206 1.19 19.49 -12.70
CA HIS A 206 1.26 20.23 -11.43
C HIS A 206 2.53 19.87 -10.67
N SER A 207 3.11 20.87 -10.02
CA SER A 207 4.29 20.70 -9.15
C SER A 207 3.89 20.79 -7.69
N ILE A 208 4.32 19.81 -6.90
CA ILE A 208 3.98 19.65 -5.49
C ILE A 208 5.24 19.81 -4.63
N GLU A 209 5.21 20.72 -3.69
CA GLU A 209 6.22 20.80 -2.61
C GLU A 209 6.00 19.66 -1.63
N VAL A 210 7.05 18.87 -1.40
CA VAL A 210 7.01 17.70 -0.51
C VAL A 210 7.77 17.99 0.78
N LYS A 211 7.09 17.78 1.90
CA LYS A 211 7.66 17.93 3.25
C LYS A 211 7.78 16.59 3.95
N PRO A 212 8.66 16.46 4.95
CA PRO A 212 8.72 15.28 5.79
C PRO A 212 7.36 14.93 6.39
N HIS A 213 7.05 13.65 6.43
CA HIS A 213 5.84 13.13 7.04
C HIS A 213 6.19 12.24 8.24
N THR A 214 5.38 12.33 9.29
CA THR A 214 5.54 11.50 10.48
C THR A 214 4.41 10.47 10.55
N TRP A 215 4.77 9.20 10.58
CA TRP A 215 3.86 8.09 10.86
C TRP A 215 3.92 7.73 12.33
N ASP A 216 2.75 7.58 12.96
CA ASP A 216 2.62 7.14 14.35
C ASP A 216 2.40 5.63 14.42
N ASN A 217 3.16 4.95 15.28
CA ASN A 217 2.84 3.62 15.73
C ASN A 217 1.99 3.71 16.99
N ASN A 218 0.72 3.30 16.89
CA ASN A 218 -0.24 3.45 17.96
C ASN A 218 -0.57 2.10 18.59
N LYS A 219 -0.52 2.04 19.91
CA LYS A 219 -1.06 0.95 20.69
C LYS A 219 -2.45 1.33 21.19
N PHE A 220 -3.37 0.40 21.05
CA PHE A 220 -4.73 0.55 21.56
C PHE A 220 -4.84 -0.29 22.82
N THR A 221 -5.22 0.33 23.94
CA THR A 221 -5.43 -0.33 25.22
C THR A 221 -6.86 -0.09 25.69
N HIS A 222 -7.45 -1.10 26.33
CA HIS A 222 -8.76 -0.97 26.95
C HIS A 222 -8.57 -0.45 28.38
N ASP A 223 -9.20 0.68 28.67
CA ASP A 223 -9.28 1.22 30.02
C ASP A 223 -10.45 0.56 30.75
N ALA A 224 -10.14 -0.31 31.70
CA ALA A 224 -11.14 -1.08 32.44
C ALA A 224 -12.09 -0.19 33.27
N ASP A 225 -11.62 0.97 33.74
CA ASP A 225 -12.39 1.87 34.60
C ASP A 225 -13.40 2.71 33.82
N SER A 226 -12.99 3.20 32.65
CA SER A 226 -13.84 4.04 31.79
C SER A 226 -14.59 3.26 30.70
N GLY A 227 -14.24 2.00 30.46
CA GLY A 227 -14.74 1.19 29.33
C GLY A 227 -14.36 1.71 27.95
N LYS A 228 -13.41 2.65 27.88
CA LYS A 228 -13.00 3.29 26.62
C LYS A 228 -11.69 2.70 26.10
N ILE A 229 -11.54 2.75 24.77
CA ILE A 229 -10.26 2.44 24.12
C ILE A 229 -9.39 3.69 24.17
N LYS A 230 -8.22 3.58 24.80
CA LYS A 230 -7.17 4.60 24.76
C LYS A 230 -6.22 4.29 23.59
N ARG A 231 -5.92 5.34 22.83
CA ARG A 231 -4.88 5.32 21.79
C ARG A 231 -3.63 5.99 22.35
N GLU A 232 -2.53 5.28 22.35
CA GLU A 232 -1.25 5.76 22.81
C GLU A 232 -0.22 5.59 21.68
N SER A 233 0.49 6.68 21.34
CA SER A 233 1.59 6.61 20.38
C SER A 233 2.81 6.01 21.10
N ILE A 234 3.22 4.82 20.68
CA ILE A 234 4.38 4.10 21.22
C ILE A 234 5.66 4.33 20.42
N GLY A 235 5.51 4.87 19.21
CA GLY A 235 6.65 5.20 18.34
C GLY A 235 6.27 6.11 17.20
N LYS A 236 7.27 6.77 16.62
CA LYS A 236 7.13 7.67 15.47
C LYS A 236 8.22 7.38 14.46
N CYS A 237 7.91 7.53 13.19
CA CYS A 237 8.85 7.42 12.09
C CYS A 237 8.67 8.64 11.18
N THR A 238 9.72 9.44 11.01
CA THR A 238 9.68 10.65 10.18
C THR A 238 10.62 10.50 8.98
N GLN A 239 10.10 10.67 7.78
CA GLN A 239 10.84 10.59 6.52
C GLN A 239 10.15 11.43 5.44
N ILE A 240 10.84 11.71 4.35
CA ILE A 240 10.22 12.19 3.11
C ILE A 240 9.27 11.09 2.59
N PRO A 241 7.97 11.39 2.37
CA PRO A 241 6.97 10.38 2.01
C PRO A 241 7.02 10.00 0.52
N LEU A 242 8.20 9.69 0.05
CA LEU A 242 8.49 9.29 -1.33
C LEU A 242 9.24 7.95 -1.36
N ARG A 243 9.07 7.22 -2.46
CA ARG A 243 9.87 6.04 -2.82
C ARG A 243 10.21 6.11 -4.30
N LEU A 244 11.40 5.62 -4.67
CA LEU A 244 11.76 5.46 -6.07
C LEU A 244 10.82 4.48 -6.77
N ALA A 245 10.41 4.77 -8.00
CA ALA A 245 9.38 4.00 -8.70
C ALA A 245 9.60 4.01 -10.24
N TRP A 246 10.58 3.24 -10.72
CA TRP A 246 10.79 2.98 -12.15
C TRP A 246 10.22 1.66 -12.63
#